data_dd00f9ded1964c0621460d864c5b83d7
#
_entry.id   dd00f9ded1964c0621460d864c5b83d7
#
_cell.length_a   1.000
_cell.length_b   1.000
_cell.length_c   1.000
_cell.angle_alpha   90.00
_cell.angle_beta   90.00
_cell.angle_gamma   90.00
#
_symmetry.space_group_name_H-M   'P 1'
#
loop_
_entity.id
_entity.type
_entity.pdbx_description
1 polymer ?
#
loop_
_entity_poly.entity_id
_entity_poly.type
_entity_poly.pdbx_seq_one_letter_code
_entity_poly.pdbx_strand_id
1 'polypeptide(L)'
;MQRTSQTQAAVMTIEPGGDAGPEEEHSGDQIIYIVEGEALVRVQDQEYHARPGMLLTIPARTRHFVKNPGATPVFFLTVYAPPLY
;
A
#
# COMPACT_ATOMS: atom_id res chain seq x y z
N MET A 1 9.38 -9.71 -6.29
CA MET A 1 9.61 -9.27 -4.90
C MET A 1 11.07 -9.47 -4.51
N GLN A 2 11.67 -8.47 -3.87
CA GLN A 2 13.05 -8.54 -3.42
C GLN A 2 13.13 -8.22 -1.94
N ARG A 3 14.10 -8.84 -1.27
CA ARG A 3 14.19 -8.76 0.17
C ARG A 3 15.63 -8.83 0.64
N THR A 4 15.95 -7.99 1.63
CA THR A 4 17.21 -8.06 2.39
C THR A 4 16.83 -8.31 3.86
N SER A 5 17.81 -8.29 4.75
CA SER A 5 17.52 -8.40 6.19
C SER A 5 16.85 -7.15 6.74
N GLN A 6 16.84 -6.05 6.01
CA GLN A 6 16.34 -4.75 6.49
C GLN A 6 15.12 -4.23 5.73
N THR A 7 14.92 -4.68 4.48
CA THR A 7 13.82 -4.19 3.65
C THR A 7 13.27 -5.30 2.77
N GLN A 8 12.04 -5.09 2.33
CA GLN A 8 11.39 -5.94 1.35
C GLN A 8 10.63 -5.02 0.39
N ALA A 9 10.84 -5.20 -0.91
CA ALA A 9 10.18 -4.42 -1.95
C ALA A 9 9.28 -5.34 -2.79
N ALA A 10 8.13 -4.84 -3.19
CA ALA A 10 7.17 -5.57 -4.00
C ALA A 10 6.36 -4.61 -4.86
N VAL A 11 5.71 -5.16 -5.88
CA VAL A 11 4.71 -4.43 -6.67
C VAL A 11 3.39 -5.16 -6.55
N MET A 12 2.29 -4.41 -6.70
CA MET A 12 0.95 -4.98 -6.59
C MET A 12 0.00 -4.28 -7.56
N THR A 13 -0.90 -5.06 -8.13
CA THR A 13 -2.00 -4.56 -8.95
C THR A 13 -3.31 -4.87 -8.25
N ILE A 14 -4.19 -3.87 -8.13
CA ILE A 14 -5.53 -4.05 -7.59
C ILE A 14 -6.52 -3.77 -8.71
N GLU A 15 -7.33 -4.77 -9.05
CA GLU A 15 -8.36 -4.63 -10.05
C GLU A 15 -9.45 -3.65 -9.60
N PRO A 16 -10.21 -3.05 -10.55
CA PRO A 16 -11.32 -2.17 -10.19
C PRO A 16 -12.28 -2.85 -9.22
N GLY A 17 -12.63 -2.16 -8.15
CA GLY A 17 -13.52 -2.70 -7.12
C GLY A 17 -12.85 -3.63 -6.13
N GLY A 18 -11.57 -3.95 -6.34
CA GLY A 18 -10.83 -4.85 -5.45
C GLY A 18 -10.10 -4.12 -4.33
N ASP A 19 -9.34 -4.90 -3.57
CA ASP A 19 -8.54 -4.39 -2.46
C ASP A 19 -7.24 -5.17 -2.33
N ALA A 20 -6.36 -4.71 -1.44
CA ALA A 20 -5.08 -5.35 -1.18
C ALA A 20 -5.17 -6.38 -0.04
N GLY A 21 -6.39 -6.83 0.29
CA GLY A 21 -6.64 -7.75 1.38
C GLY A 21 -7.34 -7.07 2.53
N PRO A 22 -7.56 -7.79 3.64
CA PRO A 22 -8.26 -7.23 4.78
C PRO A 22 -7.46 -6.12 5.45
N GLU A 23 -8.12 -5.37 6.32
CA GLU A 23 -7.44 -4.37 7.13
C GLU A 23 -6.37 -5.06 7.99
N GLU A 24 -5.15 -4.53 7.95
CA GLU A 24 -4.00 -5.15 8.60
C GLU A 24 -3.16 -4.11 9.32
N GLU A 25 -2.31 -4.57 10.23
CA GLU A 25 -1.22 -3.79 10.78
C GLU A 25 0.04 -4.65 10.77
N HIS A 26 1.17 -4.01 10.52
CA HIS A 26 2.45 -4.69 10.40
C HIS A 26 3.42 -4.20 11.46
N SER A 27 4.41 -5.02 11.78
CA SER A 27 5.42 -4.68 12.78
C SER A 27 6.43 -3.65 12.27
N GLY A 28 6.53 -3.48 10.95
CA GLY A 28 7.42 -2.50 10.34
C GLY A 28 6.67 -1.39 9.63
N ASP A 29 7.43 -0.41 9.17
CA ASP A 29 6.88 0.67 8.35
C ASP A 29 6.61 0.16 6.94
N GLN A 30 5.59 0.73 6.29
CA GLN A 30 5.28 0.45 4.90
C GLN A 30 5.27 1.74 4.11
N ILE A 31 5.89 1.71 2.93
CA ILE A 31 5.89 2.84 2.01
C ILE A 31 5.18 2.40 0.74
N ILE A 32 4.27 3.23 0.24
CA ILE A 32 3.51 2.96 -0.98
C ILE A 32 3.74 4.09 -1.96
N TYR A 33 4.08 3.75 -3.21
CA TYR A 33 4.21 4.70 -4.30
C TYR A 33 3.27 4.31 -5.42
N ILE A 34 2.32 5.19 -5.76
CA ILE A 34 1.32 4.92 -6.79
C ILE A 34 1.91 5.20 -8.17
N VAL A 35 1.89 4.20 -9.04
CA VAL A 35 2.37 4.31 -10.42
C VAL A 35 1.23 4.59 -11.37
N GLU A 36 0.11 3.87 -11.24
CA GLU A 36 -1.07 4.01 -12.11
C GLU A 36 -2.34 3.86 -11.30
N GLY A 37 -3.40 4.54 -11.74
CA GLY A 37 -4.71 4.45 -11.13
C GLY A 37 -4.81 5.30 -9.88
N GLU A 38 -5.97 5.23 -9.22
CA GLU A 38 -6.22 5.96 -7.98
C GLU A 38 -6.70 4.99 -6.92
N ALA A 39 -6.05 5.00 -5.77
CA ALA A 39 -6.38 4.14 -4.66
C ALA A 39 -6.96 4.94 -3.51
N LEU A 40 -7.84 4.30 -2.73
CA LEU A 40 -8.26 4.83 -1.45
C LEU A 40 -7.45 4.10 -0.38
N VAL A 41 -6.67 4.84 0.39
CA VAL A 41 -5.83 4.29 1.44
C VAL A 41 -6.35 4.81 2.78
N ARG A 42 -6.79 3.89 3.63
CA ARG A 42 -7.21 4.24 4.98
C ARG A 42 -6.11 3.85 5.95
N VAL A 43 -5.69 4.84 6.77
CA VAL A 43 -4.69 4.64 7.81
C VAL A 43 -5.33 5.10 9.10
N GLN A 44 -5.70 4.16 9.96
CA GLN A 44 -6.52 4.38 11.15
C GLN A 44 -7.82 5.08 10.76
N ASP A 45 -8.06 6.30 11.23
CA ASP A 45 -9.27 7.06 10.97
C ASP A 45 -9.16 8.00 9.77
N GLN A 46 -7.99 8.03 9.12
CA GLN A 46 -7.74 8.94 8.01
C GLN A 46 -7.87 8.21 6.68
N GLU A 47 -8.49 8.87 5.71
CA GLU A 47 -8.58 8.36 4.34
C GLU A 47 -7.81 9.28 3.41
N TYR A 48 -7.05 8.68 2.49
CA TYR A 48 -6.25 9.41 1.52
C TYR A 48 -6.61 8.93 0.11
N HIS A 49 -6.82 9.89 -0.79
CA HIS A 49 -6.94 9.59 -2.21
C HIS A 49 -5.55 9.59 -2.81
N ALA A 50 -5.01 8.40 -3.07
CA ALA A 50 -3.66 8.25 -3.57
C ALA A 50 -3.67 8.20 -5.09
N ARG A 51 -2.95 9.12 -5.72
CA ARG A 51 -2.86 9.29 -7.17
C ARG A 51 -1.46 8.98 -7.66
N PRO A 52 -1.29 8.76 -8.99
CA PRO A 52 0.04 8.53 -9.55
C PRO A 52 1.04 9.59 -9.12
N GLY A 53 2.22 9.16 -8.70
CA GLY A 53 3.27 10.04 -8.22
C GLY A 53 3.23 10.32 -6.73
N MET A 54 2.18 9.91 -6.02
CA MET A 54 2.09 10.11 -4.58
C MET A 54 2.83 9.03 -3.82
N LEU A 55 3.47 9.44 -2.75
CA LEU A 55 4.21 8.57 -1.84
C LEU A 55 3.56 8.66 -0.46
N LEU A 56 3.20 7.50 0.10
CA LEU A 56 2.58 7.43 1.42
C LEU A 56 3.42 6.55 2.33
N THR A 57 3.54 6.96 3.59
CA THR A 57 4.19 6.16 4.62
C THR A 57 3.13 5.73 5.63
N ILE A 58 3.08 4.42 5.87
CA ILE A 58 2.21 3.84 6.89
C ILE A 58 3.11 3.40 8.04
N PRO A 59 3.03 4.08 9.19
CA PRO A 59 3.89 3.75 10.32
C PRO A 59 3.64 2.33 10.84
N ALA A 60 4.65 1.76 11.48
CA ALA A 60 4.55 0.45 12.11
C ALA A 60 3.35 0.38 13.06
N ARG A 61 2.72 -0.77 13.12
CA ARG A 61 1.60 -1.08 14.02
C ARG A 61 0.41 -0.14 13.87
N THR A 62 0.20 0.36 12.64
CA THR A 62 -0.94 1.22 12.31
C THR A 62 -1.88 0.44 11.41
N ARG A 63 -3.14 0.35 11.79
CA ARG A 63 -4.15 -0.36 10.99
C ARG A 63 -4.38 0.41 9.69
N HIS A 64 -4.40 -0.31 8.59
CA HIS A 64 -4.54 0.28 7.27
C HIS A 64 -5.26 -0.65 6.30
N PHE A 65 -5.77 -0.05 5.22
CA PHE A 65 -6.51 -0.76 4.20
C PHE A 65 -6.34 0.00 2.87
N VAL A 66 -6.11 -0.75 1.79
CA VAL A 66 -5.94 -0.17 0.46
C VAL A 66 -6.95 -0.78 -0.47
N LYS A 67 -7.74 0.05 -1.16
CA LYS A 67 -8.72 -0.43 -2.12
C LYS A 67 -8.71 0.40 -3.39
N ASN A 68 -9.27 -0.19 -4.45
CA ASN A 68 -9.44 0.48 -5.74
C ASN A 68 -10.93 0.79 -5.94
N PRO A 69 -11.38 2.02 -5.67
CA PRO A 69 -12.78 2.39 -5.85
C PRO A 69 -13.13 2.77 -7.28
N GLY A 70 -12.14 2.85 -8.16
CA GLY A 70 -12.31 3.37 -9.51
C GLY A 70 -12.63 2.31 -10.54
N ALA A 71 -12.51 2.70 -11.81
CA ALA A 71 -12.84 1.87 -12.97
C ALA A 71 -11.60 1.35 -13.70
N THR A 72 -10.40 1.73 -13.27
CA THR A 72 -9.15 1.29 -13.88
C THR A 72 -8.28 0.62 -12.82
N PRO A 73 -7.36 -0.29 -13.23
CA PRO A 73 -6.47 -0.94 -12.27
C PRO A 73 -5.58 0.07 -11.56
N VAL A 74 -5.24 -0.25 -10.30
CA VAL A 74 -4.24 0.49 -9.54
C VAL A 74 -2.96 -0.33 -9.51
N PHE A 75 -1.85 0.28 -9.87
CA PHE A 75 -0.53 -0.35 -9.79
C PHE A 75 0.36 0.48 -8.87
N PHE A 76 0.97 -0.17 -7.88
CA PHE A 76 1.83 0.53 -6.94
C PHE A 76 3.03 -0.31 -6.52
N LEU A 77 4.08 0.40 -6.10
CA LEU A 77 5.25 -0.18 -5.45
C LEU A 77 5.07 -0.07 -3.97
N THR A 78 5.56 -1.06 -3.23
CA THR A 78 5.55 -1.00 -1.77
C THR A 78 6.87 -1.49 -1.21
N VAL A 79 7.28 -0.90 -0.08
CA VAL A 79 8.49 -1.26 0.64
C VAL A 79 8.12 -1.47 2.11
N TYR A 80 8.57 -2.57 2.68
CA TYR A 80 8.42 -2.86 4.10
C TYR A 80 9.78 -2.80 4.78
N ALA A 81 9.88 -2.13 5.91
CA ALA A 81 11.11 -1.99 6.68
C ALA A 81 10.79 -2.11 8.17
N PRO A 82 11.15 -3.21 8.83
CA PRO A 82 11.81 -4.40 8.29
C PRO A 82 10.90 -5.26 7.41
N PRO A 83 11.44 -6.29 6.78
CA PRO A 83 10.67 -7.18 5.91
C PRO A 83 9.45 -7.77 6.58
N LEU A 84 8.36 -7.86 5.85
CA LEU A 84 7.11 -8.43 6.33
C LEU A 84 7.11 -9.96 6.20
N TYR A 85 7.70 -10.48 5.14
CA TYR A 85 7.73 -11.91 4.84
C TYR A 85 9.12 -12.47 4.77
#